data_2f9a8715e3c72e5b2a1f599d10fbea9d
#
_entry.id   2f9a8715e3c72e5b2a1f599d10fbea9d
#
_cell.length_a   1.000
_cell.length_b   1.000
_cell.length_c   1.000
_cell.angle_alpha   90.00
_cell.angle_beta   90.00
_cell.angle_gamma   90.00
#
_symmetry.space_group_name_H-M   'P 1'
#
loop_
_entity.id
_entity.type
_entity.pdbx_description
1 polymer ?
#
loop_
_entity_poly.entity_id
_entity_poly.type
_entity_poly.pdbx_seq_one_letter_code
_entity_poly.pdbx_strand_id
1 'polypeptide(L)'
;MLFGSHPNTLDLYHLFTNAEFALEYAKNINLIYNSIICDKCNHEMFITRINSFQYGQCFYCKCGNRRSILIGSYFMYSKIPINKDFHLIYCWANEFSCSTTIKETKICKNTVTLRFQQLREACLDYISEMNENHLFVGNGKID
;
A
#
# COMPACT_ATOMS: atom_id res chain seq x y z
N MET A 1 -6.68 -19.09 1.07
CA MET A 1 -6.10 -18.10 0.14
C MET A 1 -7.20 -17.59 -0.76
N LEU A 2 -7.65 -16.39 -0.51
CA LEU A 2 -8.68 -15.74 -1.35
C LEU A 2 -8.10 -15.19 -2.67
N PHE A 3 -6.77 -15.15 -2.80
CA PHE A 3 -6.09 -14.57 -3.95
C PHE A 3 -5.02 -15.55 -4.44
N GLY A 4 -5.17 -15.99 -5.67
CA GLY A 4 -4.10 -16.67 -6.40
C GLY A 4 -2.90 -15.73 -6.60
N SER A 5 -1.80 -16.24 -7.14
CA SER A 5 -0.57 -15.47 -7.40
C SER A 5 -0.77 -14.26 -8.33
N HIS A 6 -1.86 -14.24 -9.10
CA HIS A 6 -2.23 -13.12 -9.98
C HIS A 6 -3.73 -12.89 -9.92
N PRO A 7 -4.18 -11.64 -9.63
CA PRO A 7 -5.59 -11.31 -9.62
C PRO A 7 -6.17 -11.41 -11.04
N ASN A 8 -7.34 -12.05 -11.15
CA ASN A 8 -8.08 -12.09 -12.40
C ASN A 8 -8.91 -10.81 -12.59
N THR A 9 -9.62 -10.68 -13.72
CA THR A 9 -10.41 -9.48 -14.03
C THR A 9 -11.50 -9.18 -12.99
N LEU A 10 -12.12 -10.21 -12.41
CA LEU A 10 -13.14 -10.04 -11.38
C LEU A 10 -12.52 -9.57 -10.06
N ASP A 11 -11.36 -10.12 -9.69
CA ASP A 11 -10.61 -9.67 -8.52
C ASP A 11 -10.19 -8.20 -8.67
N LEU A 12 -9.74 -7.79 -9.85
CA LEU A 12 -9.41 -6.39 -10.16
C LEU A 12 -10.64 -5.49 -10.03
N TYR A 13 -11.79 -5.91 -10.51
CA TYR A 13 -13.03 -5.16 -10.36
C TYR A 13 -13.37 -4.94 -8.88
N HIS A 14 -13.32 -5.98 -8.06
CA HIS A 14 -13.56 -5.87 -6.62
C HIS A 14 -12.50 -5.03 -5.92
N LEU A 15 -11.23 -5.17 -6.30
CA LEU A 15 -10.13 -4.38 -5.76
C LEU A 15 -10.33 -2.88 -5.99
N PHE A 16 -10.87 -2.48 -7.15
CA PHE A 16 -11.05 -1.07 -7.50
C PHE A 16 -12.35 -0.47 -6.99
N THR A 17 -13.34 -1.28 -6.68
CA THR A 17 -14.70 -0.81 -6.31
C THR A 17 -15.05 -1.02 -4.84
N ASN A 18 -14.31 -1.85 -4.11
CA ASN A 18 -14.62 -2.21 -2.73
C ASN A 18 -13.42 -1.94 -1.81
N ALA A 19 -13.57 -0.98 -0.91
CA ALA A 19 -12.48 -0.58 0.00
C ALA A 19 -12.11 -1.67 1.02
N GLU A 20 -13.08 -2.45 1.50
CA GLU A 20 -12.82 -3.55 2.44
C GLU A 20 -12.05 -4.67 1.76
N PHE A 21 -12.43 -5.04 0.55
CA PHE A 21 -11.70 -6.00 -0.27
C PHE A 21 -10.27 -5.54 -0.55
N ALA A 22 -10.09 -4.28 -0.90
CA ALA A 22 -8.78 -3.69 -1.15
C ALA A 22 -7.89 -3.69 0.10
N LEU A 23 -8.46 -3.42 1.27
CA LEU A 23 -7.75 -3.47 2.54
C LEU A 23 -7.26 -4.88 2.87
N GLU A 24 -8.11 -5.89 2.72
CA GLU A 24 -7.75 -7.29 2.95
C GLU A 24 -6.71 -7.77 1.92
N TYR A 25 -6.84 -7.37 0.67
CA TYR A 25 -5.83 -7.64 -0.36
C TYR A 25 -4.46 -7.05 0.02
N ALA A 26 -4.42 -5.79 0.47
CA ALA A 26 -3.19 -5.13 0.90
C ALA A 26 -2.52 -5.83 2.10
N LYS A 27 -3.31 -6.35 3.04
CA LYS A 27 -2.79 -7.16 4.16
C LYS A 27 -2.19 -8.48 3.66
N ASN A 28 -2.87 -9.16 2.75
CA ASN A 28 -2.44 -10.46 2.22
C ASN A 28 -1.14 -10.39 1.41
N ILE A 29 -0.90 -9.28 0.72
CA ILE A 29 0.36 -9.06 -0.03
C ILE A 29 1.41 -8.27 0.77
N ASN A 30 1.20 -8.11 2.08
CA ASN A 30 2.10 -7.44 3.02
C ASN A 30 2.39 -5.96 2.70
N LEU A 31 1.48 -5.25 2.05
CA LEU A 31 1.53 -3.80 1.89
C LEU A 31 1.04 -3.04 3.14
N ILE A 32 0.30 -3.72 4.00
CA ILE A 32 -0.15 -3.24 5.31
C ILE A 32 0.31 -4.25 6.34
N TYR A 33 0.84 -3.78 7.47
CA TYR A 33 1.28 -4.63 8.56
C TYR A 33 0.12 -5.39 9.19
N ASN A 34 0.37 -6.62 9.64
CA ASN A 34 -0.58 -7.40 10.42
C ASN A 34 -0.47 -7.13 11.93
N SER A 35 0.69 -6.70 12.38
CA SER A 35 0.95 -6.22 13.73
C SER A 35 2.06 -5.17 13.71
N ILE A 36 2.12 -4.35 14.75
CA ILE A 36 3.17 -3.35 14.95
C ILE A 36 3.59 -3.33 16.41
N ILE A 37 4.73 -2.72 16.70
CA ILE A 37 5.18 -2.52 18.09
C ILE A 37 4.70 -1.16 18.58
N CYS A 38 4.14 -1.13 19.79
CA CYS A 38 3.68 0.10 20.42
C CYS A 38 4.85 1.01 20.78
N ASP A 39 4.81 2.24 20.32
CA ASP A 39 5.81 3.27 20.60
C ASP A 39 5.79 3.78 22.06
N LYS A 40 4.74 3.49 22.81
CA LYS A 40 4.59 3.90 24.22
C LYS A 40 5.05 2.86 25.24
N CYS A 41 4.77 1.59 24.98
CA CYS A 41 5.05 0.51 25.94
C CYS A 41 5.83 -0.67 25.36
N ASN A 42 6.22 -0.62 24.11
CA ASN A 42 6.99 -1.65 23.38
C ASN A 42 6.31 -3.04 23.31
N HIS A 43 5.01 -3.15 23.62
CA HIS A 43 4.25 -4.36 23.39
C HIS A 43 3.69 -4.41 21.97
N GLU A 44 3.43 -5.62 21.50
CA GLU A 44 2.82 -5.82 20.19
C GLU A 44 1.37 -5.32 20.16
N MET A 45 1.01 -4.64 19.07
CA MET A 45 -0.34 -4.14 18.81
C MET A 45 -0.96 -4.96 17.69
N PHE A 46 -2.21 -5.35 17.90
CA PHE A 46 -2.97 -6.14 16.92
C PHE A 46 -4.13 -5.34 16.35
N ILE A 47 -4.58 -5.77 15.18
CA ILE A 47 -5.73 -5.18 14.50
C ILE A 47 -7.00 -5.47 15.31
N THR A 48 -7.73 -4.41 15.63
CA THR A 48 -8.99 -4.46 16.37
C THR A 48 -10.05 -3.68 15.62
N ARG A 49 -11.28 -4.15 15.64
CA ARG A 49 -12.43 -3.43 15.04
C ARG A 49 -12.86 -2.30 15.96
N ILE A 50 -12.78 -1.08 15.46
CA ILE A 50 -13.26 0.14 16.13
C ILE A 50 -13.89 1.03 15.07
N ASN A 51 -15.22 1.14 15.07
CA ASN A 51 -16.00 1.82 14.03
C ASN A 51 -15.68 3.28 13.82
N SER A 52 -15.10 3.95 14.81
CA SER A 52 -14.69 5.36 14.69
C SER A 52 -13.41 5.59 13.88
N PHE A 53 -12.68 4.52 13.56
CA PHE A 53 -11.48 4.60 12.74
C PHE A 53 -11.79 4.38 11.25
N GLN A 54 -10.91 4.91 10.41
CA GLN A 54 -10.96 4.67 8.98
C GLN A 54 -10.97 3.16 8.70
N TYR A 55 -11.85 2.71 7.84
CA TYR A 55 -12.13 1.29 7.55
C TYR A 55 -12.62 0.46 8.75
N GLY A 56 -13.07 1.10 9.84
CA GLY A 56 -13.58 0.42 11.02
C GLY A 56 -12.55 -0.42 11.77
N GLN A 57 -11.26 -0.18 11.56
CA GLN A 57 -10.15 -0.96 12.13
C GLN A 57 -9.00 -0.05 12.55
N CYS A 58 -8.28 -0.46 13.58
CA CYS A 58 -7.02 0.16 13.99
C CYS A 58 -6.11 -0.84 14.69
N PHE A 59 -4.83 -0.50 14.84
CA PHE A 59 -3.96 -1.18 15.78
C PHE A 59 -4.26 -0.68 17.20
N TYR A 60 -4.45 -1.59 18.12
CA TYR A 60 -4.78 -1.32 19.52
C TYR A 60 -3.77 -1.98 20.46
N CYS A 61 -3.34 -1.24 21.48
CA CYS A 61 -2.45 -1.72 22.52
C CYS A 61 -3.17 -1.78 23.87
N LYS A 62 -2.80 -2.73 24.72
CA LYS A 62 -3.29 -2.84 26.10
C LYS A 62 -3.06 -1.58 26.94
N CYS A 63 -2.04 -0.78 26.61
CA CYS A 63 -1.81 0.53 27.25
C CYS A 63 -2.80 1.63 26.81
N GLY A 64 -3.75 1.31 25.92
CA GLY A 64 -4.74 2.25 25.37
C GLY A 64 -4.27 3.00 24.13
N ASN A 65 -3.02 2.82 23.69
CA ASN A 65 -2.52 3.45 22.48
C ASN A 65 -3.21 2.87 21.23
N ARG A 66 -3.50 3.75 20.27
CA ARG A 66 -4.15 3.38 19.01
C ARG A 66 -3.40 3.98 17.83
N ARG A 67 -3.30 3.23 16.74
CA ARG A 67 -2.66 3.67 15.49
C ARG A 67 -3.51 3.30 14.29
N SER A 68 -3.43 4.12 13.24
CA SER A 68 -4.11 3.84 11.97
C SER A 68 -3.68 2.49 11.42
N ILE A 69 -4.63 1.76 10.81
CA ILE A 69 -4.36 0.54 10.08
C ILE A 69 -3.37 0.73 8.92
N LEU A 70 -3.26 1.95 8.41
CA LEU A 70 -2.38 2.31 7.29
C LEU A 70 -0.97 2.74 7.72
N ILE A 71 -0.67 2.76 9.03
CA ILE A 71 0.61 3.24 9.54
C ILE A 71 1.79 2.51 8.88
N GLY A 72 2.79 3.27 8.48
CA GLY A 72 4.01 2.74 7.84
C GLY A 72 3.80 2.20 6.43
N SER A 73 2.60 2.31 5.86
CA SER A 73 2.31 1.88 4.50
C SER A 73 2.34 3.04 3.50
N TYR A 74 2.44 2.68 2.21
CA TYR A 74 2.29 3.61 1.10
C TYR A 74 0.98 4.42 1.16
N PHE A 75 -0.07 3.85 1.76
CA PHE A 75 -1.41 4.45 1.82
C PHE A 75 -1.60 5.43 2.97
N MET A 76 -0.65 5.55 3.90
CA MET A 76 -0.82 6.29 5.16
C MET A 76 -1.22 7.76 4.95
N TYR A 77 -0.61 8.42 3.99
CA TYR A 77 -0.86 9.84 3.69
C TYR A 77 -1.77 10.08 2.50
N SER A 78 -2.38 9.02 1.97
CA SER A 78 -3.32 9.14 0.87
C SER A 78 -4.63 9.76 1.32
N LYS A 79 -5.14 10.72 0.55
CA LYS A 79 -6.44 11.35 0.76
C LYS A 79 -7.58 10.64 0.03
N ILE A 80 -7.26 9.62 -0.73
CA ILE A 80 -8.23 8.82 -1.48
C ILE A 80 -8.41 7.45 -0.85
N PRO A 81 -9.58 6.81 -1.01
CA PRO A 81 -9.81 5.46 -0.51
C PRO A 81 -8.81 4.47 -1.11
N ILE A 82 -8.44 3.44 -0.35
CA ILE A 82 -7.43 2.45 -0.75
C ILE A 82 -7.78 1.72 -2.05
N ASN A 83 -9.05 1.44 -2.31
CA ASN A 83 -9.49 0.84 -3.56
C ASN A 83 -9.23 1.75 -4.77
N LYS A 84 -9.42 3.06 -4.62
CA LYS A 84 -9.07 4.03 -5.68
C LYS A 84 -7.57 4.17 -5.87
N ASP A 85 -6.78 4.08 -4.80
CA ASP A 85 -5.33 4.05 -4.91
C ASP A 85 -4.86 2.84 -5.72
N PHE A 86 -5.40 1.65 -5.47
CA PHE A 86 -5.09 0.47 -6.29
C PHE A 86 -5.47 0.63 -7.76
N HIS A 87 -6.60 1.24 -8.05
CA HIS A 87 -7.00 1.55 -9.43
C HIS A 87 -6.01 2.50 -10.09
N LEU A 88 -5.58 3.54 -9.37
CA LEU A 88 -4.57 4.49 -9.84
C LEU A 88 -3.21 3.80 -10.09
N ILE A 89 -2.76 2.94 -9.19
CA ILE A 89 -1.53 2.15 -9.35
C ILE A 89 -1.61 1.26 -10.58
N TYR A 90 -2.76 0.62 -10.80
CA TYR A 90 -3.01 -0.20 -12.00
C TYR A 90 -2.89 0.64 -13.28
N CYS A 91 -3.51 1.82 -13.33
CA CYS A 91 -3.39 2.73 -14.48
C CYS A 91 -1.94 3.13 -14.73
N TRP A 92 -1.21 3.48 -13.68
CA TRP A 92 0.20 3.84 -13.79
C TRP A 92 1.06 2.67 -14.29
N ALA A 93 0.87 1.47 -13.75
CA ALA A 93 1.61 0.27 -14.15
C ALA A 93 1.35 -0.15 -15.61
N ASN A 94 0.17 0.18 -16.13
CA ASN A 94 -0.20 -0.06 -17.53
C ASN A 94 0.08 1.15 -18.44
N GLU A 95 0.87 2.11 -17.96
CA GLU A 95 1.32 3.28 -18.73
C GLU A 95 0.19 4.19 -19.23
N PHE A 96 -0.94 4.22 -18.51
CA PHE A 96 -2.02 5.16 -18.81
C PHE A 96 -1.55 6.59 -18.59
N SER A 97 -1.95 7.49 -19.51
CA SER A 97 -1.71 8.92 -19.32
C SER A 97 -2.46 9.46 -18.09
N CYS A 98 -2.00 10.58 -17.53
CA CYS A 98 -2.73 11.27 -16.47
C CYS A 98 -4.19 11.56 -16.87
N SER A 99 -4.41 12.00 -18.09
CA SER A 99 -5.75 12.30 -18.63
C SER A 99 -6.66 11.06 -18.64
N THR A 100 -6.16 9.93 -19.12
CA THR A 100 -6.91 8.67 -19.12
C THR A 100 -7.16 8.18 -17.68
N THR A 101 -6.17 8.26 -16.81
CA THR A 101 -6.30 7.86 -15.40
C THR A 101 -7.36 8.69 -14.67
N ILE A 102 -7.43 9.99 -14.90
CA ILE A 102 -8.47 10.87 -14.34
C ILE A 102 -9.87 10.42 -14.79
N LYS A 103 -10.03 10.08 -16.07
CA LYS A 103 -11.31 9.59 -16.60
C LYS A 103 -11.73 8.26 -15.99
N GLU A 104 -10.79 7.32 -15.86
CA GLU A 104 -11.04 5.99 -15.31
C GLU A 104 -11.33 6.01 -13.81
N THR A 105 -10.51 6.72 -13.04
CA THR A 105 -10.57 6.67 -11.57
C THR A 105 -11.48 7.72 -10.96
N LYS A 106 -11.82 8.78 -11.71
CA LYS A 106 -12.52 9.98 -11.20
C LYS A 106 -11.77 10.70 -10.08
N ILE A 107 -10.46 10.55 -10.04
CA ILE A 107 -9.58 11.25 -9.10
C ILE A 107 -9.12 12.57 -9.75
N CYS A 108 -9.00 13.63 -8.98
CA CYS A 108 -8.61 14.94 -9.50
C CYS A 108 -7.15 14.93 -10.02
N LYS A 109 -6.87 15.80 -10.98
CA LYS A 109 -5.57 15.91 -11.65
C LYS A 109 -4.40 16.05 -10.68
N ASN A 110 -4.51 16.91 -9.69
CA ASN A 110 -3.43 17.18 -8.74
C ASN A 110 -3.06 15.92 -7.95
N THR A 111 -4.05 15.15 -7.51
CA THR A 111 -3.84 13.89 -6.79
C THR A 111 -3.22 12.84 -7.71
N VAL A 112 -3.70 12.68 -8.94
CA VAL A 112 -3.13 11.74 -9.91
C VAL A 112 -1.66 12.07 -10.18
N THR A 113 -1.34 13.33 -10.43
CA THR A 113 0.03 13.79 -10.70
C THR A 113 0.96 13.51 -9.52
N LEU A 114 0.52 13.86 -8.31
CA LEU A 114 1.28 13.62 -7.08
C LEU A 114 1.53 12.13 -6.84
N ARG A 115 0.49 11.30 -6.96
CA ARG A 115 0.62 9.86 -6.75
C ARG A 115 1.50 9.18 -7.81
N PHE A 116 1.42 9.61 -9.06
CA PHE A 116 2.31 9.13 -10.12
C PHE A 116 3.77 9.47 -9.83
N GLN A 117 4.04 10.67 -9.32
CA GLN A 117 5.38 11.05 -8.90
C GLN A 117 5.87 10.15 -7.75
N GLN A 118 5.06 9.96 -6.71
CA GLN A 118 5.41 9.10 -5.58
C GLN A 118 5.67 7.64 -5.99
N LEU A 119 4.91 7.10 -6.94
CA LEU A 119 5.15 5.77 -7.48
C LEU A 119 6.49 5.67 -8.23
N ARG A 120 6.84 6.69 -9.01
CA ARG A 120 8.16 6.74 -9.67
C ARG A 120 9.30 6.81 -8.67
N GLU A 121 9.17 7.65 -7.65
CA GLU A 121 10.17 7.76 -6.57
C GLU A 121 10.35 6.42 -5.84
N ALA A 122 9.27 5.78 -5.43
CA ALA A 122 9.31 4.46 -4.78
C ALA A 122 10.00 3.39 -5.65
N CYS A 123 9.76 3.39 -6.96
CA CYS A 123 10.43 2.46 -7.87
C CYS A 123 11.93 2.77 -8.02
N LEU A 124 12.32 4.03 -8.05
CA LEU A 124 13.72 4.44 -8.11
C LEU A 124 14.48 4.06 -6.84
N ASP A 125 13.88 4.25 -5.67
CA ASP A 125 14.45 3.85 -4.38
C ASP A 125 14.66 2.33 -4.34
N TYR A 126 13.67 1.55 -4.75
CA TYR A 126 13.78 0.09 -4.84
C TYR A 126 14.90 -0.37 -5.77
N ILE A 127 15.04 0.24 -6.95
CA ILE A 127 16.11 -0.07 -7.90
C ILE A 127 17.49 0.29 -7.31
N SER A 128 17.60 1.41 -6.60
CA SER A 128 18.84 1.83 -5.94
C SER A 128 19.27 0.83 -4.86
N GLU A 129 18.36 0.39 -4.00
CA GLU A 129 18.60 -0.63 -2.98
C GLU A 129 19.02 -1.98 -3.60
N MET A 130 18.38 -2.39 -4.68
CA MET A 130 18.74 -3.63 -5.42
C MET A 130 20.15 -3.53 -6.00
N ASN A 131 20.53 -2.40 -6.58
CA ASN A 131 21.87 -2.19 -7.14
C ASN A 131 22.96 -2.18 -6.06
N GLU A 132 22.71 -1.56 -4.91
CA GLU A 132 23.64 -1.58 -3.78
C GLU A 132 23.86 -3.02 -3.28
N ASN A 133 22.79 -3.80 -3.12
CA ASN A 133 22.88 -5.21 -2.72
C ASN A 133 23.64 -6.07 -3.75
N HIS A 134 23.51 -5.82 -5.04
CA HIS A 134 24.27 -6.50 -6.09
C HIS A 134 25.77 -6.13 -6.07
N LEU A 135 26.12 -4.90 -5.75
CA LEU A 135 27.52 -4.47 -5.60
C LEU A 135 28.22 -5.17 -4.44
N PHE A 136 27.51 -5.40 -3.33
CA PHE A 136 28.06 -6.15 -2.19
C PHE A 136 28.23 -7.66 -2.47
N VAL A 137 27.44 -8.24 -3.32
CA VAL A 137 27.56 -9.67 -3.70
C VAL A 137 28.62 -9.90 -4.79
N GLY A 138 28.91 -8.89 -5.62
CA GLY A 138 29.88 -8.96 -6.72
C GLY A 138 31.36 -8.87 -6.30
N ASN A 139 31.66 -8.38 -5.11
CA ASN A 139 33.05 -8.20 -4.63
C ASN A 139 33.62 -9.37 -3.81
N GLY A 140 32.93 -10.50 -3.78
CA GLY A 140 33.31 -11.70 -3.02
C GLY A 140 33.98 -12.80 -3.81
N LYS A 141 34.49 -12.56 -5.02
CA LYS A 141 35.30 -13.55 -5.80
C LYS A 141 36.41 -12.84 -6.53
N ILE A 142 37.54 -12.74 -5.85
CA ILE A 142 38.86 -12.68 -6.48
C ILE A 142 39.66 -13.77 -5.78
N ASP A 143 39.77 -14.92 -6.43
CA ASP A 143 40.86 -15.86 -6.34
C ASP A 143 41.39 -16.09 -7.74
#